data_bb1f4529e455e1e88efd9f4babfe4b93
#
_entry.id   bb1f4529e455e1e88efd9f4babfe4b93
#
_cell.length_a   1.000
_cell.length_b   1.000
_cell.length_c   1.000
_cell.angle_alpha   90.00
_cell.angle_beta   90.00
_cell.angle_gamma   90.00
#
_symmetry.space_group_name_H-M   'P 1'
#
loop_
_entity.id
_entity.type
_entity.pdbx_description
1 polymer ?
#
loop_
_entity_poly.entity_id
_entity_poly.type
_entity_poly.pdbx_seq_one_letter_code
_entity_poly.pdbx_strand_id
1 'polypeptide(L)'
;MLYAAPVITVYCVVLAVILGACMGSFLNCWAWRIVHGESVAKGRSHCDACGHALAFRDLVPVVSYLASHGKCRYCGKRLGVRHLVAELSTAAVYAAILLKYDISLQTLEYILFASLLLGCAFADLEGYMIPDRFILAGIILRPVFLLLGQEPNSAWINSILGGACVAGALLLVVLVYEKLRKVEAMGGSVKLVLKRLPEEV
;
A
#
# COMPACT_ATOMS: atom_id res chain seq x y z
N MET A 1 -18.33 -20.15 0.83
CA MET A 1 -18.43 -20.88 2.11
C MET A 1 -18.77 -19.95 3.28
N LEU A 2 -18.22 -18.76 3.34
CA LEU A 2 -18.55 -17.76 4.39
C LEU A 2 -20.05 -17.48 4.52
N TYR A 3 -20.77 -17.34 3.43
CA TYR A 3 -22.21 -17.02 3.43
C TYR A 3 -23.12 -18.12 3.99
N ALA A 4 -22.63 -19.35 4.12
CA ALA A 4 -23.42 -20.47 4.67
C ALA A 4 -23.47 -20.48 6.23
N ALA A 5 -22.57 -19.74 6.89
CA ALA A 5 -22.47 -19.68 8.34
C ALA A 5 -22.27 -18.22 8.80
N PRO A 6 -23.37 -17.50 9.11
CA PRO A 6 -23.31 -16.06 9.40
C PRO A 6 -22.37 -15.70 10.57
N VAL A 7 -22.28 -16.57 11.58
CA VAL A 7 -21.41 -16.35 12.74
C VAL A 7 -19.93 -16.39 12.31
N ILE A 8 -19.55 -17.35 11.47
CA ILE A 8 -18.17 -17.46 10.97
C ILE A 8 -17.84 -16.26 10.08
N THR A 9 -18.79 -15.84 9.24
CA THR A 9 -18.62 -14.65 8.40
C THR A 9 -18.31 -13.41 9.23
N VAL A 10 -19.12 -13.13 10.27
CA VAL A 10 -18.91 -11.98 11.15
C VAL A 10 -17.53 -12.07 11.82
N TYR A 11 -17.17 -13.23 12.33
CA TYR A 11 -15.86 -13.44 12.96
C TYR A 11 -14.70 -13.16 12.00
N CYS A 12 -14.74 -13.71 10.79
CA CYS A 12 -13.70 -13.51 9.78
C CYS A 12 -13.62 -12.05 9.32
N VAL A 13 -14.75 -11.37 9.16
CA VAL A 13 -14.78 -9.94 8.80
C VAL A 13 -14.19 -9.09 9.93
N VAL A 14 -14.53 -9.35 11.19
CA VAL A 14 -13.95 -8.64 12.33
C VAL A 14 -12.42 -8.83 12.38
N LEU A 15 -11.94 -10.05 12.16
CA LEU A 15 -10.49 -10.31 12.08
C LEU A 15 -9.84 -9.56 10.92
N ALA A 16 -10.47 -9.54 9.73
CA ALA A 16 -9.97 -8.82 8.57
C ALA A 16 -9.90 -7.30 8.84
N VAL A 17 -10.90 -6.74 9.50
CA VAL A 17 -10.93 -5.32 9.90
C VAL A 17 -9.78 -5.01 10.87
N ILE A 18 -9.58 -5.84 11.90
CA ILE A 18 -8.50 -5.65 12.87
C ILE A 18 -7.13 -5.74 12.19
N LEU A 19 -6.91 -6.79 11.39
CA LEU A 19 -5.66 -6.98 10.65
C LEU A 19 -5.43 -5.83 9.66
N GLY A 20 -6.47 -5.40 8.95
CA GLY A 20 -6.40 -4.26 8.03
C GLY A 20 -6.05 -2.97 8.72
N ALA A 21 -6.64 -2.68 9.88
CA ALA A 21 -6.31 -1.50 10.67
C ALA A 21 -4.85 -1.53 11.17
N CYS A 22 -4.39 -2.67 11.68
CA CYS A 22 -2.98 -2.85 12.08
C CYS A 22 -2.02 -2.66 10.91
N MET A 23 -2.34 -3.24 9.75
CA MET A 23 -1.53 -3.10 8.55
C MET A 23 -1.54 -1.66 8.04
N GLY A 24 -2.67 -0.96 8.07
CA GLY A 24 -2.78 0.45 7.69
C GLY A 24 -1.90 1.36 8.55
N SER A 25 -1.93 1.15 9.87
CA SER A 25 -1.05 1.85 10.82
C SER A 25 0.44 1.60 10.51
N PHE A 26 0.80 0.33 10.25
CA PHE A 26 2.15 -0.06 9.88
C PHE A 26 2.61 0.55 8.55
N LEU A 27 1.80 0.44 7.50
CA LEU A 27 2.11 0.95 6.16
C LEU A 27 2.26 2.48 6.17
N ASN A 28 1.41 3.19 6.91
CA ASN A 28 1.52 4.63 7.05
C ASN A 28 2.82 5.05 7.77
N CYS A 29 3.19 4.36 8.84
CA CYS A 29 4.46 4.57 9.53
C CYS A 29 5.66 4.24 8.62
N TRP A 30 5.58 3.15 7.86
CA TRP A 30 6.61 2.73 6.92
C TRP A 30 6.80 3.74 5.79
N ALA A 31 5.70 4.20 5.18
CA ALA A 31 5.71 5.24 4.15
C ALA A 31 6.38 6.52 4.65
N TRP A 32 6.01 6.98 5.84
CA TRP A 32 6.62 8.16 6.46
C TRP A 32 8.14 8.00 6.63
N ARG A 33 8.60 6.86 7.16
CA ARG A 33 10.03 6.59 7.38
C ARG A 33 10.83 6.54 6.08
N ILE A 34 10.29 5.93 5.02
CA ILE A 34 10.96 5.88 3.72
C ILE A 34 11.16 7.29 3.18
N VAL A 35 10.12 8.12 3.23
CA VAL A 35 10.17 9.49 2.71
C VAL A 35 11.16 10.35 3.47
N HIS A 36 11.27 10.16 4.80
CA HIS A 36 12.20 10.91 5.65
C HIS A 36 13.58 10.27 5.77
N GLY A 37 13.87 9.19 5.02
CA GLY A 37 15.17 8.52 5.04
C GLY A 37 15.48 7.78 6.34
N GLU A 38 14.46 7.48 7.15
CA GLU A 38 14.63 6.75 8.39
C GLU A 38 14.63 5.23 8.19
N SER A 39 15.31 4.51 9.10
CA SER A 39 15.32 3.05 9.07
C SER A 39 13.94 2.49 9.42
N VAL A 40 13.41 1.64 8.53
CA VAL A 40 12.14 0.94 8.75
C VAL A 40 12.23 -0.10 9.85
N ALA A 41 13.40 -0.75 10.00
CA ALA A 41 13.62 -1.86 10.92
C ALA A 41 14.12 -1.42 12.30
N LYS A 42 14.61 -0.18 12.45
CA LYS A 42 15.18 0.31 13.69
C LYS A 42 14.42 1.54 14.18
N GLY A 43 14.18 1.59 15.50
CA GLY A 43 13.50 2.72 16.15
C GLY A 43 12.07 2.40 16.55
N ARG A 44 11.59 3.12 17.55
CA ARG A 44 10.20 3.06 18.04
C ARG A 44 9.40 4.16 17.37
N SER A 45 8.08 3.95 17.24
CA SER A 45 7.17 5.02 16.84
C SER A 45 7.22 6.14 17.88
N HIS A 46 7.29 7.38 17.43
CA HIS A 46 7.38 8.57 18.27
C HIS A 46 6.41 9.64 17.80
N CYS A 47 6.12 10.58 18.65
CA CYS A 47 5.30 11.73 18.30
C CYS A 47 6.15 12.74 17.52
N ASP A 48 5.72 13.11 16.31
CA ASP A 48 6.44 14.07 15.44
C ASP A 48 6.62 15.46 16.08
N ALA A 49 5.81 15.76 17.10
CA ALA A 49 5.84 17.07 17.75
C ALA A 49 6.77 17.16 18.96
N CYS A 50 6.85 16.11 19.79
CA CYS A 50 7.61 16.12 21.02
C CYS A 50 8.72 15.06 21.07
N GLY A 51 8.83 14.20 20.05
CA GLY A 51 9.83 13.12 19.99
C GLY A 51 9.60 11.99 21.00
N HIS A 52 8.53 12.05 21.82
CA HIS A 52 8.28 11.02 22.83
C HIS A 52 7.96 9.68 22.20
N ALA A 53 8.63 8.61 22.63
CA ALA A 53 8.39 7.25 22.13
C ALA A 53 7.01 6.75 22.58
N LEU A 54 6.18 6.34 21.62
CA LEU A 54 4.82 5.86 21.88
C LEU A 54 4.84 4.52 22.63
N ALA A 55 3.95 4.37 23.60
CA ALA A 55 3.72 3.12 24.30
C ALA A 55 2.82 2.21 23.45
N PHE A 56 2.81 0.90 23.75
CA PHE A 56 2.00 -0.08 23.01
C PHE A 56 0.49 0.32 22.96
N ARG A 57 -0.04 0.85 24.04
CA ARG A 57 -1.43 1.34 24.11
C ARG A 57 -1.74 2.51 23.17
N ASP A 58 -0.71 3.28 22.77
CA ASP A 58 -0.85 4.41 21.88
C ASP A 58 -0.76 3.98 20.41
N LEU A 59 -0.38 2.72 20.16
CA LEU A 59 -0.24 2.12 18.84
C LEU A 59 -1.44 1.24 18.44
N VAL A 60 -2.45 1.07 19.33
CA VAL A 60 -3.66 0.31 18.97
C VAL A 60 -4.45 1.10 17.93
N PRO A 61 -4.61 0.58 16.69
CA PRO A 61 -5.23 1.33 15.61
C PRO A 61 -6.67 1.75 15.97
N VAL A 62 -7.07 2.91 15.49
CA VAL A 62 -8.39 3.53 15.70
C VAL A 62 -8.67 3.81 17.18
N VAL A 63 -8.50 2.81 18.05
CA VAL A 63 -8.84 2.90 19.49
C VAL A 63 -7.99 3.95 20.20
N SER A 64 -6.67 3.97 19.93
CA SER A 64 -5.76 4.95 20.56
C SER A 64 -6.11 6.37 20.15
N TYR A 65 -6.46 6.58 18.87
CA TYR A 65 -6.87 7.88 18.35
C TYR A 65 -8.16 8.37 18.99
N LEU A 66 -9.18 7.50 19.09
CA LEU A 66 -10.45 7.83 19.73
C LEU A 66 -10.29 8.08 21.22
N ALA A 67 -9.54 7.23 21.93
CA ALA A 67 -9.30 7.36 23.37
C ALA A 67 -8.48 8.61 23.74
N SER A 68 -7.64 9.09 22.85
CA SER A 68 -6.86 10.33 23.03
C SER A 68 -7.54 11.58 22.46
N HIS A 69 -8.76 11.45 21.94
CA HIS A 69 -9.49 12.52 21.25
C HIS A 69 -8.67 13.19 20.14
N GLY A 70 -7.87 12.39 19.40
CA GLY A 70 -7.02 12.88 18.34
C GLY A 70 -5.86 13.77 18.80
N LYS A 71 -5.40 13.61 20.04
CA LYS A 71 -4.28 14.39 20.62
C LYS A 71 -3.20 13.48 21.17
N CYS A 72 -1.97 13.94 21.11
CA CYS A 72 -0.86 13.25 21.77
C CYS A 72 -1.07 13.29 23.30
N ARG A 73 -0.95 12.14 23.97
CA ARG A 73 -1.12 12.04 25.43
C ARG A 73 -0.04 12.77 26.23
N TYR A 74 1.13 13.00 25.61
CA TYR A 74 2.31 13.56 26.30
C TYR A 74 2.45 15.06 26.09
N CYS A 75 2.13 15.58 24.90
CA CYS A 75 2.28 17.02 24.61
C CYS A 75 0.98 17.74 24.26
N GLY A 76 -0.15 17.02 24.17
CA GLY A 76 -1.46 17.60 23.86
C GLY A 76 -1.63 18.08 22.40
N LYS A 77 -0.59 18.01 21.55
CA LYS A 77 -0.69 18.42 20.14
C LYS A 77 -1.67 17.53 19.39
N ARG A 78 -2.48 18.10 18.51
CA ARG A 78 -3.42 17.36 17.65
C ARG A 78 -2.66 16.43 16.72
N LEU A 79 -3.08 15.17 16.69
CA LEU A 79 -2.62 14.18 15.74
C LEU A 79 -3.37 14.39 14.42
N GLY A 80 -2.67 14.26 13.30
CA GLY A 80 -3.30 14.35 11.99
C GLY A 80 -4.32 13.22 11.78
N VAL A 81 -5.44 13.54 11.16
CA VAL A 81 -6.48 12.53 10.78
C VAL A 81 -5.96 11.49 9.78
N ARG A 82 -4.81 11.74 9.18
CA ARG A 82 -4.17 10.87 8.20
C ARG A 82 -3.94 9.45 8.71
N HIS A 83 -3.47 9.30 9.96
CA HIS A 83 -3.28 7.98 10.57
C HIS A 83 -4.61 7.21 10.64
N LEU A 84 -5.67 7.88 11.10
CA LEU A 84 -7.00 7.29 11.18
C LEU A 84 -7.54 6.89 9.79
N VAL A 85 -7.34 7.75 8.78
CA VAL A 85 -7.76 7.47 7.40
C VAL A 85 -7.02 6.27 6.85
N ALA A 86 -5.70 6.15 7.08
CA ALA A 86 -4.91 5.00 6.64
C ALA A 86 -5.40 3.70 7.28
N GLU A 87 -5.68 3.70 8.58
CA GLU A 87 -6.17 2.54 9.31
C GLU A 87 -7.56 2.11 8.84
N LEU A 88 -8.49 3.06 8.71
CA LEU A 88 -9.86 2.77 8.28
C LEU A 88 -9.94 2.35 6.81
N SER A 89 -9.19 2.99 5.92
CA SER A 89 -9.19 2.64 4.49
C SER A 89 -8.65 1.24 4.27
N THR A 90 -7.55 0.86 4.92
CA THR A 90 -6.98 -0.48 4.81
C THR A 90 -7.90 -1.53 5.41
N ALA A 91 -8.53 -1.24 6.57
CA ALA A 91 -9.52 -2.13 7.18
C ALA A 91 -10.73 -2.37 6.26
N ALA A 92 -11.25 -1.31 5.64
CA ALA A 92 -12.37 -1.40 4.71
C ALA A 92 -12.02 -2.21 3.46
N VAL A 93 -10.82 -2.00 2.90
CA VAL A 93 -10.33 -2.77 1.74
C VAL A 93 -10.18 -4.25 2.06
N TYR A 94 -9.62 -4.60 3.22
CA TYR A 94 -9.46 -6.01 3.63
C TYR A 94 -10.81 -6.69 3.82
N ALA A 95 -11.76 -6.02 4.48
CA ALA A 95 -13.11 -6.54 4.65
C ALA A 95 -13.83 -6.74 3.31
N ALA A 96 -13.71 -5.78 2.39
CA ALA A 96 -14.32 -5.87 1.06
C ALA A 96 -13.74 -7.02 0.22
N ILE A 97 -12.41 -7.22 0.25
CA ILE A 97 -11.75 -8.33 -0.44
C ILE A 97 -12.22 -9.67 0.13
N LEU A 98 -12.24 -9.81 1.47
CA LEU A 98 -12.68 -11.05 2.11
C LEU A 98 -14.15 -11.36 1.80
N LEU A 99 -15.02 -10.37 1.85
CA LEU A 99 -16.44 -10.54 1.53
C LEU A 99 -16.66 -10.93 0.06
N LYS A 100 -15.83 -10.44 -0.85
CA LYS A 100 -15.98 -10.72 -2.29
C LYS A 100 -15.41 -12.07 -2.70
N TYR A 101 -14.25 -12.46 -2.17
CA TYR A 101 -13.47 -13.62 -2.65
C TYR A 101 -13.44 -14.79 -1.68
N ASP A 102 -14.16 -14.68 -0.54
CA ASP A 102 -14.20 -15.72 0.50
C ASP A 102 -12.78 -16.02 1.07
N ILE A 103 -12.62 -17.08 1.84
CA ILE A 103 -11.30 -17.52 2.35
C ILE A 103 -10.66 -18.38 1.26
N SER A 104 -9.75 -17.78 0.49
CA SER A 104 -9.10 -18.40 -0.65
C SER A 104 -7.65 -17.91 -0.81
N LEU A 105 -6.85 -18.63 -1.60
CA LEU A 105 -5.51 -18.16 -1.98
C LEU A 105 -5.57 -16.82 -2.72
N GLN A 106 -6.62 -16.62 -3.53
CA GLN A 106 -6.87 -15.38 -4.25
C GLN A 106 -7.13 -14.19 -3.30
N THR A 107 -7.84 -14.43 -2.20
CA THR A 107 -8.05 -13.41 -1.16
C THR A 107 -6.73 -12.96 -0.54
N LEU A 108 -5.83 -13.91 -0.24
CA LEU A 108 -4.49 -13.58 0.27
C LEU A 108 -3.68 -12.77 -0.75
N GLU A 109 -3.70 -13.17 -2.02
CA GLU A 109 -3.05 -12.41 -3.10
C GLU A 109 -3.53 -10.97 -3.16
N TYR A 110 -4.86 -10.77 -3.18
CA TYR A 110 -5.43 -9.42 -3.28
C TYR A 110 -5.20 -8.58 -2.04
N ILE A 111 -5.21 -9.17 -0.84
CA ILE A 111 -4.85 -8.46 0.40
C ILE A 111 -3.40 -7.97 0.34
N LEU A 112 -2.46 -8.82 -0.06
CA LEU A 112 -1.05 -8.44 -0.18
C LEU A 112 -0.85 -7.37 -1.27
N PHE A 113 -1.49 -7.54 -2.42
CA PHE A 113 -1.42 -6.56 -3.52
C PHE A 113 -2.03 -5.21 -3.12
N ALA A 114 -3.20 -5.22 -2.47
CA ALA A 114 -3.83 -4.01 -1.96
C ALA A 114 -2.95 -3.31 -0.91
N SER A 115 -2.24 -4.06 -0.06
CA SER A 115 -1.28 -3.50 0.90
C SER A 115 -0.14 -2.77 0.22
N LEU A 116 0.41 -3.32 -0.87
CA LEU A 116 1.46 -2.67 -1.65
C LEU A 116 0.95 -1.38 -2.31
N LEU A 117 -0.25 -1.41 -2.89
CA LEU A 117 -0.87 -0.23 -3.51
C LEU A 117 -1.15 0.86 -2.48
N LEU A 118 -1.70 0.51 -1.32
CA LEU A 118 -1.96 1.46 -0.23
C LEU A 118 -0.65 2.02 0.33
N GLY A 119 0.38 1.19 0.47
CA GLY A 119 1.71 1.65 0.86
C GLY A 119 2.31 2.66 -0.11
N CYS A 120 2.19 2.42 -1.44
CA CYS A 120 2.56 3.39 -2.46
C CYS A 120 1.74 4.68 -2.35
N ALA A 121 0.42 4.57 -2.18
CA ALA A 121 -0.46 5.73 -2.04
C ALA A 121 -0.13 6.57 -0.79
N PHE A 122 0.17 5.93 0.34
CA PHE A 122 0.58 6.64 1.56
C PHE A 122 1.95 7.32 1.41
N ALA A 123 2.89 6.71 0.69
CA ALA A 123 4.20 7.31 0.42
C ALA A 123 4.07 8.51 -0.54
N ASP A 124 3.21 8.40 -1.55
CA ASP A 124 2.93 9.50 -2.49
C ASP A 124 2.26 10.69 -1.78
N LEU A 125 1.29 10.43 -0.91
CA LEU A 125 0.67 11.47 -0.08
C LEU A 125 1.64 12.12 0.91
N GLU A 126 2.74 11.45 1.29
CA GLU A 126 3.75 11.98 2.20
C GLU A 126 4.78 12.84 1.49
N GLY A 127 5.35 12.34 0.41
CA GLY A 127 6.52 12.95 -0.20
C GLY A 127 6.52 12.96 -1.72
N TYR A 128 5.39 12.67 -2.38
CA TYR A 128 5.31 12.54 -3.84
C TYR A 128 6.36 11.59 -4.42
N MET A 129 6.64 10.52 -3.67
CA MET A 129 7.60 9.47 -4.05
C MET A 129 6.96 8.09 -3.97
N ILE A 130 7.20 7.29 -5.00
CA ILE A 130 6.80 5.87 -5.01
C ILE A 130 8.03 5.04 -4.71
N PRO A 131 8.08 4.30 -3.59
CA PRO A 131 9.25 3.49 -3.24
C PRO A 131 9.40 2.30 -4.19
N ASP A 132 10.57 2.15 -4.81
CA ASP A 132 10.89 1.06 -5.75
C ASP A 132 10.68 -0.33 -5.13
N ARG A 133 10.87 -0.45 -3.82
CA ARG A 133 10.68 -1.71 -3.07
C ARG A 133 9.25 -2.23 -3.15
N PHE A 134 8.24 -1.37 -3.13
CA PHE A 134 6.83 -1.76 -3.29
C PHE A 134 6.54 -2.23 -4.71
N ILE A 135 7.12 -1.55 -5.71
CA ILE A 135 6.98 -1.92 -7.12
C ILE A 135 7.60 -3.29 -7.36
N LEU A 136 8.84 -3.52 -6.90
CA LEU A 136 9.52 -4.80 -7.01
C LEU A 136 8.76 -5.93 -6.31
N ALA A 137 8.25 -5.67 -5.12
CA ALA A 137 7.43 -6.64 -4.39
C ALA A 137 6.15 -7.00 -5.16
N GLY A 138 5.48 -6.02 -5.78
CA GLY A 138 4.31 -6.26 -6.62
C GLY A 138 4.61 -7.07 -7.88
N ILE A 139 5.73 -6.80 -8.54
CA ILE A 139 6.19 -7.56 -9.72
C ILE A 139 6.49 -9.03 -9.36
N ILE A 140 7.04 -9.29 -8.17
CA ILE A 140 7.36 -10.65 -7.71
C ILE A 140 6.11 -11.37 -7.21
N LEU A 141 5.17 -10.65 -6.58
CA LEU A 141 3.99 -11.22 -5.95
C LEU A 141 3.14 -12.03 -6.94
N ARG A 142 2.83 -11.45 -8.10
CA ARG A 142 1.95 -12.09 -9.08
C ARG A 142 2.49 -13.41 -9.63
N PRO A 143 3.74 -13.53 -10.11
CA PRO A 143 4.33 -14.82 -10.51
C PRO A 143 4.30 -15.88 -9.40
N VAL A 144 4.60 -15.48 -8.16
CA VAL A 144 4.57 -16.42 -7.02
C VAL A 144 3.16 -17.01 -6.84
N PHE A 145 2.11 -16.19 -6.87
CA PHE A 145 0.74 -16.69 -6.73
C PHE A 145 0.25 -17.50 -7.94
N LEU A 146 0.70 -17.19 -9.15
CA LEU A 146 0.43 -18.00 -10.34
C LEU A 146 1.05 -19.42 -10.20
N LEU A 147 2.25 -19.51 -9.64
CA LEU A 147 2.91 -20.80 -9.36
C LEU A 147 2.20 -21.58 -8.26
N LEU A 148 1.84 -20.92 -7.16
CA LEU A 148 1.16 -21.54 -6.02
C LEU A 148 -0.26 -22.00 -6.37
N GLY A 149 -0.99 -21.22 -7.18
CA GLY A 149 -2.34 -21.53 -7.62
C GLY A 149 -2.43 -22.56 -8.73
N GLN A 150 -1.28 -23.01 -9.29
CA GLN A 150 -1.22 -23.89 -10.47
C GLN A 150 -2.09 -23.39 -11.64
N GLU A 151 -2.09 -22.07 -11.83
CA GLU A 151 -2.90 -21.41 -12.83
C GLU A 151 -2.47 -21.80 -14.25
N PRO A 152 -3.43 -21.88 -15.22
CA PRO A 152 -3.13 -22.26 -16.59
C PRO A 152 -2.21 -21.23 -17.26
N ASN A 153 -1.48 -21.65 -18.31
CA ASN A 153 -0.57 -20.80 -19.09
C ASN A 153 -1.22 -19.51 -19.61
N SER A 154 -2.54 -19.55 -19.88
CA SER A 154 -3.31 -18.35 -20.25
C SER A 154 -3.32 -17.26 -19.18
N ALA A 155 -3.28 -17.62 -17.89
CA ALA A 155 -3.23 -16.65 -16.78
C ALA A 155 -1.92 -15.89 -16.76
N TRP A 156 -0.79 -16.55 -17.10
CA TRP A 156 0.52 -15.92 -17.24
C TRP A 156 0.53 -14.90 -18.38
N ILE A 157 0.03 -15.31 -19.56
CA ILE A 157 -0.06 -14.45 -20.74
C ILE A 157 -0.95 -13.23 -20.43
N ASN A 158 -2.11 -13.44 -19.84
CA ASN A 158 -3.03 -12.36 -19.49
C ASN A 158 -2.44 -11.40 -18.46
N SER A 159 -1.65 -11.89 -17.50
CA SER A 159 -0.98 -11.05 -16.50
C SER A 159 0.09 -10.15 -17.13
N ILE A 160 0.90 -10.71 -18.05
CA ILE A 160 1.93 -9.97 -18.76
C ILE A 160 1.30 -8.93 -19.71
N LEU A 161 0.32 -9.35 -20.51
CA LEU A 161 -0.38 -8.47 -21.45
C LEU A 161 -1.12 -7.34 -20.71
N GLY A 162 -1.83 -7.66 -19.62
CA GLY A 162 -2.54 -6.67 -18.81
C GLY A 162 -1.57 -5.64 -18.22
N GLY A 163 -0.46 -6.10 -17.65
CA GLY A 163 0.59 -5.22 -17.13
C GLY A 163 1.21 -4.34 -18.21
N ALA A 164 1.54 -4.90 -19.35
CA ALA A 164 2.12 -4.18 -20.48
C ALA A 164 1.14 -3.14 -21.07
N CYS A 165 -0.15 -3.49 -21.18
CA CYS A 165 -1.18 -2.56 -21.66
C CYS A 165 -1.35 -1.37 -20.72
N VAL A 166 -1.44 -1.60 -19.41
CA VAL A 166 -1.61 -0.51 -18.42
C VAL A 166 -0.36 0.36 -18.37
N ALA A 167 0.83 -0.25 -18.31
CA ALA A 167 2.10 0.48 -18.31
C ALA A 167 2.28 1.28 -19.60
N GLY A 168 1.96 0.71 -20.74
CA GLY A 168 2.02 1.37 -22.05
C GLY A 168 1.05 2.55 -22.16
N ALA A 169 -0.17 2.39 -21.68
CA ALA A 169 -1.16 3.48 -21.65
C ALA A 169 -0.73 4.63 -20.76
N LEU A 170 -0.23 4.35 -19.55
CA LEU A 170 0.29 5.37 -18.64
C LEU A 170 1.51 6.08 -19.23
N LEU A 171 2.45 5.33 -19.82
CA LEU A 171 3.61 5.90 -20.49
C LEU A 171 3.19 6.83 -21.63
N LEU A 172 2.22 6.40 -22.45
CA LEU A 172 1.69 7.21 -23.54
C LEU A 172 1.09 8.53 -23.04
N VAL A 173 0.30 8.48 -21.96
CA VAL A 173 -0.29 9.68 -21.34
C VAL A 173 0.82 10.64 -20.87
N VAL A 174 1.86 10.11 -20.21
CA VAL A 174 3.00 10.92 -19.74
C VAL A 174 3.73 11.56 -20.91
N LEU A 175 4.05 10.79 -21.95
CA LEU A 175 4.75 11.30 -23.14
C LEU A 175 3.95 12.35 -23.89
N VAL A 176 2.63 12.17 -24.01
CA VAL A 176 1.73 13.18 -24.62
C VAL A 176 1.68 14.42 -23.76
N TYR A 177 1.59 14.29 -22.43
CA TYR A 177 1.58 15.43 -21.51
C TYR A 177 2.89 16.21 -21.58
N GLU A 178 4.05 15.55 -21.56
CA GLU A 178 5.36 16.19 -21.72
C GLU A 178 5.47 16.96 -23.05
N LYS A 179 5.01 16.34 -24.13
CA LYS A 179 5.03 16.96 -25.46
C LYS A 179 4.11 18.20 -25.56
N LEU A 180 2.93 18.14 -24.94
CA LEU A 180 1.96 19.25 -24.96
C LEU A 180 2.37 20.40 -24.05
N ARG A 181 2.90 20.11 -22.87
CA ARG A 181 3.24 21.11 -21.86
C ARG A 181 4.68 21.61 -21.94
N LYS A 182 5.54 20.98 -22.75
CA LYS A 182 7.00 21.22 -22.79
C LYS A 182 7.66 21.18 -21.40
N VAL A 183 7.07 20.41 -20.47
CA VAL A 183 7.52 20.25 -19.09
C VAL A 183 7.93 18.80 -18.89
N GLU A 184 9.02 18.57 -18.18
CA GLU A 184 9.42 17.22 -17.81
C GLU A 184 8.49 16.68 -16.72
N ALA A 185 7.63 15.73 -17.05
CA ALA A 185 6.72 15.08 -16.11
C ALA A 185 7.35 13.85 -15.44
N MET A 186 8.37 13.24 -16.07
CA MET A 186 9.10 12.12 -15.50
C MET A 186 10.35 12.60 -14.77
N GLY A 187 10.50 12.23 -13.50
CA GLY A 187 11.73 12.45 -12.73
C GLY A 187 12.94 11.83 -13.45
N GLY A 188 14.11 12.43 -13.27
CA GLY A 188 15.35 12.13 -14.02
C GLY A 188 15.76 10.65 -14.16
N SER A 189 15.25 9.78 -13.28
CA SER A 189 15.56 8.33 -13.30
C SER A 189 15.06 7.61 -14.55
N VAL A 190 13.89 7.95 -15.07
CA VAL A 190 13.32 7.29 -16.27
C VAL A 190 14.04 7.75 -17.55
N LYS A 191 14.43 9.03 -17.62
CA LYS A 191 15.27 9.53 -18.73
C LYS A 191 16.63 8.85 -18.80
N LEU A 192 17.21 8.51 -17.65
CA LEU A 192 18.49 7.79 -17.59
C LEU A 192 18.36 6.37 -18.13
N VAL A 193 17.23 5.70 -17.88
CA VAL A 193 16.95 4.35 -18.41
C VAL A 193 16.67 4.41 -19.91
N LEU A 194 15.84 5.34 -20.38
CA LEU A 194 15.55 5.50 -21.82
C LEU A 194 16.79 5.92 -22.63
N LYS A 195 17.69 6.72 -22.04
CA LYS A 195 18.94 7.14 -22.70
C LYS A 195 20.00 6.03 -22.78
N ARG A 196 19.83 4.93 -22.03
CA ARG A 196 20.71 3.74 -22.07
C ARG A 196 20.21 2.64 -23.01
N LEU A 197 19.04 2.80 -23.61
CA LEU A 197 18.63 1.91 -24.70
C LEU A 197 19.50 2.26 -25.90
N PRO A 198 20.24 1.29 -26.48
CA PRO A 198 21.10 1.57 -27.63
C PRO A 198 20.24 2.08 -28.80
N GLU A 199 20.65 3.20 -29.38
CA GLU A 199 20.20 3.64 -30.71
C GLU A 199 20.79 2.67 -31.73
N GLU A 200 20.32 1.44 -31.73
CA GLU A 200 20.61 0.49 -32.82
C GLU A 200 19.28 0.08 -33.44
N VAL A 201 18.89 0.77 -34.47
CA VAL A 201 18.52 0.28 -35.82
C VAL A 201 18.54 1.47 -36.78
#